data_a5804019ce9128b4a1918d9ce29ff923
#
_entry.id   a5804019ce9128b4a1918d9ce29ff923
#
_cell.length_a   1.000
_cell.length_b   1.000
_cell.length_c   1.000
_cell.angle_alpha   90.00
_cell.angle_beta   90.00
_cell.angle_gamma   90.00
#
_symmetry.space_group_name_H-M   'P 1'
#
loop_
_entity.id
_entity.type
_entity.pdbx_description
1 polymer ?
#
loop_
_entity_poly.entity_id
_entity_poly.type
_entity_poly.pdbx_seq_one_letter_code
_entity_poly.pdbx_strand_id
1 'polypeptide(L)' 'MIQTGPENIERIREELRKMSDAELLRHGQGLRHMCSAKVNFGKPPLEAWATQLNEARAEWRRRHPKIPLSDSV' A
#
# COMPACT_ATOMS: atom_id res chain seq x y z
N MET A 1 9.26 12.14 -17.50
CA MET A 1 10.19 11.20 -16.85
C MET A 1 9.62 10.64 -15.57
N ILE A 2 9.60 9.37 -15.47
CA ILE A 2 9.04 8.70 -14.31
C ILE A 2 10.06 8.66 -13.18
N GLN A 3 9.63 9.09 -12.03
CA GLN A 3 10.48 9.08 -10.85
C GLN A 3 10.14 7.89 -9.97
N THR A 4 11.03 6.97 -9.88
CA THR A 4 10.84 5.81 -9.02
C THR A 4 11.80 5.82 -7.86
N GLY A 5 12.45 6.93 -7.64
CA GLY A 5 13.45 7.04 -6.60
C GLY A 5 12.87 7.31 -5.22
N PRO A 6 13.76 7.58 -4.26
CA PRO A 6 13.36 7.81 -2.87
C PRO A 6 12.36 8.94 -2.69
N GLU A 7 12.41 9.95 -3.54
CA GLU A 7 11.47 11.07 -3.42
C GLU A 7 10.04 10.60 -3.58
N ASN A 8 9.83 9.69 -4.51
CA ASN A 8 8.50 9.17 -4.76
C ASN A 8 7.99 8.40 -3.54
N ILE A 9 8.86 7.59 -2.96
CA ILE A 9 8.53 6.82 -1.77
C ILE A 9 8.21 7.75 -0.62
N GLU A 10 8.98 8.79 -0.45
CA GLU A 10 8.75 9.75 0.62
C GLU A 10 7.38 10.40 0.49
N ARG A 11 7.01 10.76 -0.71
CA ARG A 11 5.71 11.38 -0.93
C ARG A 11 4.58 10.41 -0.61
N ILE A 12 4.72 9.17 -1.03
CA ILE A 12 3.73 8.17 -0.74
C ILE A 12 3.55 8.01 0.76
N ARG A 13 4.65 7.93 1.49
CA ARG A 13 4.59 7.78 2.93
C ARG A 13 3.95 8.98 3.60
N GLU A 14 4.23 10.16 3.09
CA GLU A 14 3.63 11.38 3.63
C GLU A 14 2.12 11.37 3.46
N GLU A 15 1.67 10.99 2.28
CA GLU A 15 0.24 10.92 2.02
C GLU A 15 -0.43 9.92 2.94
N LEU A 16 0.21 8.77 3.13
CA LEU A 16 -0.35 7.74 3.99
C LEU A 16 -0.43 8.20 5.44
N ARG A 17 0.56 8.93 5.90
CA ARG A 17 0.56 9.41 7.27
C ARG A 17 -0.58 10.37 7.54
N LYS A 18 -1.05 11.08 6.53
CA LYS A 18 -2.15 12.03 6.69
C LYS A 18 -3.50 11.36 6.74
N MET A 19 -3.57 10.12 6.36
CA MET A 19 -4.84 9.39 6.35
C MET A 19 -5.21 8.92 7.73
N SER A 20 -6.51 8.92 8.02
CA SER A 20 -7.00 8.26 9.23
C SER A 20 -6.90 6.76 9.06
N ASP A 21 -7.10 6.03 10.16
CA ASP A 21 -7.06 4.56 10.08
C ASP A 21 -8.10 4.03 9.11
N ALA A 22 -9.29 4.60 9.14
CA ALA A 22 -10.35 4.16 8.23
C ALA A 22 -9.99 4.43 6.79
N GLU A 23 -9.44 5.61 6.53
CA GLU A 23 -9.02 5.96 5.18
C GLU A 23 -7.88 5.07 4.70
N LEU A 24 -6.94 4.81 5.59
CA LEU A 24 -5.80 3.97 5.25
C LEU A 24 -6.25 2.55 4.92
N LEU A 25 -7.17 2.03 5.72
CA LEU A 25 -7.69 0.69 5.49
C LEU A 25 -8.40 0.61 4.13
N ARG A 26 -9.23 1.58 3.84
CA ARG A 26 -9.94 1.61 2.57
C ARG A 26 -8.97 1.74 1.41
N HIS A 27 -7.97 2.59 1.57
CA HIS A 27 -6.96 2.79 0.54
C HIS A 27 -6.21 1.49 0.28
N GLY A 28 -5.83 0.79 1.35
CA GLY A 28 -5.13 -0.48 1.21
C GLY A 28 -5.98 -1.54 0.54
N GLN A 29 -7.25 -1.58 0.87
CA GLN A 29 -8.16 -2.54 0.24
C GLN A 29 -8.27 -2.27 -1.26
N GLY A 30 -8.36 -1.01 -1.64
CA GLY A 30 -8.39 -0.66 -3.05
C GLY A 30 -7.13 -1.07 -3.77
N LEU A 31 -5.99 -0.86 -3.13
CA LEU A 31 -4.72 -1.25 -3.73
C LEU A 31 -4.60 -2.76 -3.86
N ARG A 32 -5.08 -3.50 -2.87
CA ARG A 32 -5.08 -4.96 -2.97
C ARG A 32 -5.92 -5.41 -4.15
N HIS A 33 -7.05 -4.78 -4.36
CA HIS A 33 -7.90 -5.11 -5.49
C HIS A 33 -7.16 -4.84 -6.80
N MET A 34 -6.51 -3.69 -6.90
CA MET A 34 -5.78 -3.34 -8.10
C MET A 34 -4.61 -4.28 -8.36
N CYS A 35 -4.09 -4.90 -7.32
CA CYS A 35 -2.98 -5.85 -7.47
C CYS A 35 -3.45 -7.28 -7.64
N SER A 36 -4.75 -7.52 -7.66
CA SER A 36 -5.25 -8.88 -7.75
C SER A 36 -5.10 -9.43 -9.16
N ALA A 37 -4.97 -10.74 -9.24
CA ALA A 37 -4.85 -11.40 -10.53
C ALA A 37 -6.11 -11.22 -11.37
N LYS A 38 -7.25 -11.11 -10.71
CA LYS A 38 -8.52 -10.94 -11.40
C LYS A 38 -8.53 -9.65 -12.22
N VAL A 39 -8.06 -8.56 -11.62
CA VAL A 39 -8.02 -7.27 -12.30
C VAL A 39 -6.92 -7.26 -13.38
N ASN A 40 -5.83 -7.94 -13.11
CA ASN A 40 -4.69 -7.92 -14.01
C ASN A 40 -4.65 -9.10 -14.97
N PHE A 41 -5.71 -9.86 -15.02
CA PHE A 41 -5.83 -10.98 -15.96
C PHE A 41 -4.70 -11.97 -15.79
N GLY A 42 -4.34 -12.24 -14.55
CA GLY A 42 -3.28 -13.21 -14.27
C GLY A 42 -1.87 -12.67 -14.43
N LYS A 43 -1.72 -11.44 -14.86
CA LYS A 43 -0.41 -10.82 -15.01
C LYS A 43 0.02 -10.16 -13.72
N PRO A 44 1.32 -9.95 -13.53
CA PRO A 44 1.77 -9.23 -12.34
C PRO A 44 1.22 -7.81 -12.32
N PRO A 45 0.92 -7.27 -11.15
CA PRO A 45 0.42 -5.91 -11.06
C PRO A 45 1.50 -4.91 -11.43
N LEU A 46 1.07 -3.71 -11.78
CA LEU A 46 2.00 -2.64 -12.05
C LEU A 46 2.84 -2.38 -10.81
N GLU A 47 4.11 -2.11 -11.04
CA GLU A 47 5.04 -1.89 -9.94
C GLU A 47 4.58 -0.74 -9.05
N ALA A 48 4.01 0.29 -9.65
CA ALA A 48 3.55 1.43 -8.88
C ALA A 48 2.49 1.04 -7.87
N TRP A 49 1.55 0.18 -8.27
CA TRP A 49 0.51 -0.28 -7.35
C TRP A 49 1.07 -1.17 -6.26
N ALA A 50 1.99 -2.04 -6.63
CA ALA A 50 2.60 -2.94 -5.65
C ALA A 50 3.39 -2.15 -4.61
N THR A 51 4.10 -1.15 -5.06
CA THR A 51 4.86 -0.30 -4.15
C THR A 51 3.95 0.42 -3.17
N GLN A 52 2.86 1.00 -3.69
CA GLN A 52 1.92 1.70 -2.82
C GLN A 52 1.27 0.76 -1.82
N LEU A 53 0.94 -0.44 -2.26
CA LEU A 53 0.35 -1.42 -1.35
C LEU A 53 1.32 -1.77 -0.23
N ASN A 54 2.57 -2.00 -0.58
CA ASN A 54 3.58 -2.34 0.42
C ASN A 54 3.76 -1.20 1.43
N GLU A 55 3.76 0.03 0.96
CA GLU A 55 3.90 1.17 1.85
C GLU A 55 2.67 1.34 2.74
N ALA A 56 1.49 1.09 2.19
CA ALA A 56 0.27 1.17 2.98
C ALA A 56 0.28 0.13 4.10
N ARG A 57 0.73 -1.08 3.79
CA ARG A 57 0.83 -2.13 4.80
C ARG A 57 1.85 -1.76 5.87
N ALA A 58 2.95 -1.18 5.47
CA ALA A 58 3.97 -0.77 6.42
C ALA A 58 3.45 0.30 7.35
N GLU A 59 2.69 1.26 6.81
CA GLU A 59 2.11 2.31 7.62
C GLU A 59 1.12 1.74 8.62
N TRP A 60 0.30 0.81 8.17
CA TRP A 60 -0.67 0.17 9.06
C TRP A 60 0.02 -0.56 10.20
N ARG A 61 1.05 -1.34 9.88
CA ARG A 61 1.78 -2.07 10.91
C ARG A 61 2.45 -1.13 11.89
N ARG A 62 2.92 0.00 11.41
CA ARG A 62 3.56 0.97 12.30
C ARG A 62 2.57 1.54 13.30
N ARG A 63 1.33 1.76 12.84
CA ARG A 63 0.30 2.29 13.74
C ARG A 63 -0.22 1.24 14.70
N HIS A 64 -0.14 -0.03 14.33
CA HIS A 64 -0.69 -1.12 15.12
C HIS A 64 0.35 -2.19 15.35
N PRO A 65 1.40 -1.87 16.07
CA PRO A 65 2.53 -2.82 16.23
C PRO A 65 2.18 -4.06 17.03
N LYS A 66 1.10 -4.04 17.77
CA LYS A 66 0.71 -5.19 18.58
C LYS A 66 -0.07 -6.24 17.82
N ILE A 67 -0.49 -5.92 16.61
CA ILE A 67 -1.25 -6.87 15.80
C ILE A 67 -0.29 -7.86 15.18
N PRO A 68 -0.52 -9.17 15.40
CA PRO A 68 0.36 -10.18 14.81
C PRO A 68 0.37 -10.08 13.29
N LEU A 69 1.53 -10.27 12.70
CA LEU A 69 1.67 -10.14 11.27
C LEU A 69 0.84 -11.15 10.51
N SER A 70 0.70 -12.33 11.07
CA SER A 70 -0.08 -13.36 10.41
C SER A 70 -1.53 -12.98 10.26
N ASP A 71 -2.02 -12.12 11.14
CA ASP A 71 -3.41 -11.71 11.10
C ASP A 71 -3.65 -10.55 10.16
N SER A 72 -2.64 -9.81 9.85
CA SER A 72 -2.79 -8.60 9.06
C SER A 72 -2.83 -8.86 7.57
N VAL A 73 -2.71 -10.07 7.19
CA VAL A 73 -2.63 -10.37 5.75
C VAL A 73 -3.96 -10.68 5.15
#